data_fd8d4d749430efa6b8f19c9829ab5846
#
_entry.id   fd8d4d749430efa6b8f19c9829ab5846
#
_cell.length_a   1.000
_cell.length_b   1.000
_cell.length_c   1.000
_cell.angle_alpha   90.00
_cell.angle_beta   90.00
_cell.angle_gamma   90.00
#
_symmetry.space_group_name_H-M   'P 1'
#
loop_
_entity.id
_entity.type
_entity.pdbx_description
1 polymer ?
#
loop_
_entity_poly.entity_id
_entity_poly.type
_entity_poly.pdbx_seq_one_letter_code
_entity_poly.pdbx_strand_id
1 'polypeptide(L)'
;SITHGANNWSRAYNPVLGVNAKNGVMEGTYFQACWDQVLETMPDTIMLVSWNMWTVLKLPYQNGEYMYVDTVTLDYSLSIEMAKGAYEDNYYMQSAMNIRDYKFTGDAPAYEAQTIDINGSYAQWYITEGVYRQIGKDAYRRMSSSVDGSITYRTTLPDNNIQEIRVAHDKDNLYFMLRTEKDITSRGQASDWMNLF
;
A
#
# COMPACT_ATOMS: atom_id res chain seq x y z
N SER A 1 4.85 13.79 9.47
CA SER A 1 6.12 14.43 9.80
C SER A 1 7.12 13.44 10.31
N ILE A 2 8.36 13.56 9.93
CA ILE A 2 9.48 12.73 10.42
C ILE A 2 10.30 13.46 11.47
N THR A 3 10.02 14.69 11.73
CA THR A 3 10.76 15.46 12.71
C THR A 3 10.13 15.30 14.07
N HIS A 4 10.87 14.78 14.97
CA HIS A 4 10.32 14.34 16.22
C HIS A 4 11.23 14.82 17.29
N GLY A 5 10.94 15.88 17.89
CA GLY A 5 11.61 16.44 19.02
C GLY A 5 13.10 16.14 19.19
N ALA A 6 13.87 17.02 19.71
CA ALA A 6 15.24 16.79 20.16
C ALA A 6 16.19 16.10 19.14
N ASN A 7 16.12 16.44 17.85
CA ASN A 7 17.03 15.95 16.80
C ASN A 7 16.90 14.46 16.45
N ASN A 8 15.86 13.78 16.86
CA ASN A 8 15.62 12.42 16.42
C ASN A 8 14.70 12.40 15.20
N TRP A 9 15.19 11.86 14.08
CA TRP A 9 14.50 11.82 12.79
C TRP A 9 14.10 10.41 12.40
N SER A 10 14.38 9.43 13.26
CA SER A 10 14.12 8.02 12.98
C SER A 10 12.63 7.69 13.04
N ARG A 11 12.17 6.87 12.12
CA ARG A 11 10.84 6.27 12.14
C ARG A 11 10.63 5.29 13.31
N ALA A 12 11.72 4.86 13.92
CA ALA A 12 11.69 4.01 15.11
C ALA A 12 11.41 4.78 16.40
N TYR A 13 11.41 6.12 16.35
CA TYR A 13 11.25 6.94 17.55
C TYR A 13 9.91 6.71 18.23
N ASN A 14 9.98 6.40 19.52
CA ASN A 14 8.80 6.35 20.39
C ASN A 14 8.72 7.66 21.19
N PRO A 15 7.76 8.54 20.92
CA PRO A 15 7.68 9.83 21.58
C PRO A 15 7.31 9.74 23.06
N VAL A 16 6.69 8.66 23.50
CA VAL A 16 6.32 8.43 24.90
C VAL A 16 7.55 8.03 25.71
N LEU A 17 8.39 7.17 25.16
CA LEU A 17 9.59 6.69 25.81
C LEU A 17 10.82 7.59 25.59
N GLY A 18 10.78 8.46 24.58
CA GLY A 18 11.87 9.36 24.22
C GLY A 18 13.08 8.67 23.56
N VAL A 19 12.92 7.42 23.09
CA VAL A 19 13.99 6.60 22.51
C VAL A 19 13.52 5.87 21.25
N ASN A 20 14.46 5.36 20.45
CA ASN A 20 14.14 4.51 19.33
C ASN A 20 13.75 3.11 19.81
N ALA A 21 12.62 2.60 19.36
CA ALA A 21 12.21 1.22 19.58
C ALA A 21 13.09 0.25 18.78
N LYS A 22 13.38 -0.91 19.32
CA LYS A 22 14.30 -1.89 18.75
C LYS A 22 13.98 -2.28 17.30
N ASN A 23 12.71 -2.51 17.00
CA ASN A 23 12.22 -2.84 15.64
C ASN A 23 11.33 -1.74 15.08
N GLY A 24 11.42 -0.52 15.61
CA GLY A 24 10.44 0.53 15.41
C GLY A 24 10.28 0.99 13.97
N VAL A 25 11.32 0.86 13.15
CA VAL A 25 11.22 1.13 11.70
C VAL A 25 10.28 0.13 11.03
N MET A 26 10.46 -1.15 11.31
CA MET A 26 9.62 -2.21 10.72
C MET A 26 8.19 -2.17 11.27
N GLU A 27 8.04 -1.87 12.54
CA GLU A 27 6.75 -1.79 13.22
C GLU A 27 6.01 -0.47 12.99
N GLY A 28 6.65 0.53 12.38
CA GLY A 28 6.07 1.85 12.16
C GLY A 28 5.78 2.61 13.45
N THR A 29 6.66 2.51 14.46
CA THR A 29 6.42 3.05 15.80
C THR A 29 6.05 4.53 15.80
N TYR A 30 6.84 5.37 15.11
CA TYR A 30 6.54 6.80 15.06
C TYR A 30 5.32 7.11 14.20
N PHE A 31 5.11 6.36 13.14
CA PHE A 31 3.95 6.50 12.28
C PHE A 31 2.66 6.18 13.04
N GLN A 32 2.68 5.13 13.88
CA GLN A 32 1.55 4.86 14.78
C GLN A 32 1.32 5.98 15.79
N ALA A 33 2.36 6.50 16.40
CA ALA A 33 2.22 7.62 17.34
C ALA A 33 1.57 8.86 16.69
N CYS A 34 1.85 9.11 15.39
CA CYS A 34 1.15 10.15 14.64
C CYS A 34 -0.33 9.82 14.44
N TRP A 35 -0.66 8.57 14.18
CA TRP A 35 -2.05 8.12 14.05
C TRP A 35 -2.80 8.17 15.39
N ASP A 36 -2.15 7.78 16.49
CA ASP A 36 -2.73 7.86 17.83
C ASP A 36 -3.15 9.30 18.16
N GLN A 37 -2.28 10.26 17.82
CA GLN A 37 -2.63 11.68 17.98
C GLN A 37 -3.80 12.11 17.09
N VAL A 38 -3.88 11.60 15.87
CA VAL A 38 -5.00 11.87 14.97
C VAL A 38 -6.30 11.31 15.52
N LEU A 39 -6.28 10.06 16.01
CA LEU A 39 -7.45 9.40 16.59
C LEU A 39 -7.89 10.04 17.92
N GLU A 40 -6.96 10.57 18.68
CA GLU A 40 -7.27 11.33 19.90
C GLU A 40 -7.93 12.68 19.59
N THR A 41 -7.39 13.40 18.60
CA THR A 41 -7.84 14.78 18.27
C THR A 41 -8.98 14.84 17.27
N MET A 42 -9.20 13.76 16.52
CA MET A 42 -10.26 13.63 15.51
C MET A 42 -10.43 14.86 14.59
N PRO A 43 -9.39 15.30 13.88
CA PRO A 43 -9.50 16.47 12.99
C PRO A 43 -10.46 16.18 11.84
N ASP A 44 -11.12 17.22 11.30
CA ASP A 44 -12.06 17.08 10.18
C ASP A 44 -11.42 16.57 8.90
N THR A 45 -10.11 16.78 8.74
CA THR A 45 -9.37 16.39 7.54
C THR A 45 -7.99 15.89 7.91
N ILE A 46 -7.62 14.76 7.33
CA ILE A 46 -6.27 14.19 7.42
C ILE A 46 -5.66 14.20 6.03
N MET A 47 -4.42 14.64 5.94
CA MET A 47 -3.62 14.53 4.73
C MET A 47 -2.50 13.51 4.96
N LEU A 48 -2.64 12.33 4.35
CA LEU A 48 -1.60 11.32 4.34
C LEU A 48 -0.66 11.62 3.16
N VAL A 49 0.59 11.96 3.46
CA VAL A 49 1.58 12.38 2.46
C VAL A 49 2.70 11.37 2.33
N SER A 50 3.47 11.48 1.25
CA SER A 50 4.69 10.68 1.04
C SER A 50 4.42 9.21 0.77
N TRP A 51 3.50 8.93 -0.16
CA TRP A 51 3.23 7.55 -0.57
C TRP A 51 4.50 6.84 -1.04
N ASN A 52 5.22 7.41 -2.00
CA ASN A 52 6.38 6.81 -2.63
C ASN A 52 7.53 7.82 -2.87
N MET A 53 7.93 8.47 -1.82
CA MET A 53 9.05 9.42 -1.87
C MET A 53 10.38 8.67 -1.77
N TRP A 54 10.72 7.91 -2.81
CA TRP A 54 11.90 7.04 -2.84
C TRP A 54 13.23 7.78 -2.76
N THR A 55 13.28 8.98 -3.32
CA THR A 55 14.45 9.86 -3.29
C THR A 55 13.99 11.27 -3.04
N VAL A 56 14.15 11.77 -1.84
CA VAL A 56 13.63 13.07 -1.44
C VAL A 56 14.74 14.10 -1.28
N LEU A 57 15.55 13.97 -0.26
CA LEU A 57 16.54 14.95 0.12
C LEU A 57 17.83 14.31 0.61
N LYS A 58 18.94 14.92 0.23
CA LYS A 58 20.24 14.75 0.88
C LYS A 58 20.40 15.87 1.88
N LEU A 59 20.30 15.57 3.17
CA LEU A 59 20.42 16.55 4.24
C LEU A 59 21.78 16.42 4.93
N PRO A 60 22.44 17.55 5.27
CA PRO A 60 23.62 17.50 6.10
C PRO A 60 23.26 16.95 7.48
N TYR A 61 24.07 16.05 8.00
CA TYR A 61 23.95 15.45 9.30
C TYR A 61 25.21 15.74 10.15
N GLN A 62 25.33 15.16 11.32
CA GLN A 62 26.46 15.40 12.21
C GLN A 62 27.80 14.96 11.59
N ASN A 63 28.88 15.58 11.97
CA ASN A 63 30.26 15.23 11.59
C ASN A 63 30.57 15.26 10.09
N GLY A 64 29.84 16.06 9.31
CA GLY A 64 30.02 16.13 7.86
C GLY A 64 29.42 14.98 7.07
N GLU A 65 28.68 14.12 7.73
CA GLU A 65 27.89 13.07 7.09
C GLU A 65 26.59 13.63 6.48
N TYR A 66 25.98 12.81 5.63
CA TYR A 66 24.69 13.13 5.03
C TYR A 66 23.69 12.05 5.38
N MET A 67 22.44 12.46 5.59
CA MET A 67 21.32 11.54 5.66
C MET A 67 20.46 11.69 4.41
N TYR A 68 19.92 10.58 3.95
CA TYR A 68 19.01 10.52 2.81
C TYR A 68 17.62 10.17 3.32
N VAL A 69 16.66 11.00 2.96
CA VAL A 69 15.26 10.80 3.32
C VAL A 69 14.60 10.02 2.19
N ASP A 70 14.88 8.75 2.15
CA ASP A 70 14.35 7.80 1.16
C ASP A 70 14.46 6.35 1.66
N THR A 71 14.14 5.37 0.83
CA THR A 71 14.19 3.96 1.21
C THR A 71 15.61 3.39 1.31
N VAL A 72 16.62 4.10 0.87
CA VAL A 72 18.02 3.68 1.04
C VAL A 72 18.40 3.76 2.52
N THR A 73 17.84 4.75 3.22
CA THR A 73 18.01 4.92 4.66
C THR A 73 16.67 4.67 5.35
N LEU A 74 16.40 3.43 5.67
CA LEU A 74 15.11 2.98 6.22
C LEU A 74 14.65 3.78 7.45
N ASP A 75 15.59 4.15 8.31
CA ASP A 75 15.32 4.93 9.52
C ASP A 75 14.69 6.30 9.23
N TYR A 76 15.02 6.90 8.10
CA TYR A 76 14.63 8.27 7.74
C TYR A 76 13.69 8.33 6.55
N SER A 77 13.33 7.20 5.98
CA SER A 77 12.40 7.14 4.86
C SER A 77 11.04 7.74 5.22
N LEU A 78 10.45 8.43 4.23
CA LEU A 78 9.09 8.97 4.32
C LEU A 78 8.05 8.10 3.64
N SER A 79 8.50 7.15 2.82
CA SER A 79 7.60 6.35 2.01
C SER A 79 6.76 5.39 2.86
N ILE A 80 5.50 5.27 2.51
CA ILE A 80 4.54 4.32 3.09
C ILE A 80 4.12 3.24 2.07
N GLU A 81 4.59 3.35 0.83
CA GLU A 81 4.42 2.33 -0.18
C GLU A 81 5.15 1.05 0.22
N MET A 82 4.61 -0.09 -0.14
CA MET A 82 5.20 -1.40 0.12
C MET A 82 6.61 -1.51 -0.47
N ALA A 83 7.57 -1.99 0.32
CA ALA A 83 8.97 -2.04 -0.06
C ALA A 83 9.58 -3.42 0.24
N LYS A 84 9.84 -4.21 -0.79
CA LYS A 84 10.45 -5.53 -0.66
C LYS A 84 11.81 -5.48 0.02
N GLY A 85 12.00 -6.33 1.03
CA GLY A 85 13.25 -6.44 1.77
C GLY A 85 13.53 -5.28 2.74
N ALA A 86 12.52 -4.41 2.94
CA ALA A 86 12.54 -3.33 3.92
C ALA A 86 11.41 -3.54 4.93
N TYR A 87 10.53 -2.57 5.08
CA TYR A 87 9.36 -2.67 5.97
C TYR A 87 8.16 -3.38 5.33
N GLU A 88 8.33 -3.96 4.16
CA GLU A 88 7.33 -4.73 3.41
C GLU A 88 6.01 -3.97 3.26
N ASP A 89 4.88 -4.51 3.71
CA ASP A 89 3.56 -3.88 3.64
C ASP A 89 3.10 -3.23 4.96
N ASN A 90 3.94 -3.24 5.99
CA ASN A 90 3.56 -2.80 7.33
C ASN A 90 2.94 -1.40 7.38
N TYR A 91 3.54 -0.40 6.73
CA TYR A 91 3.00 0.97 6.72
C TYR A 91 1.70 1.09 5.94
N TYR A 92 1.54 0.29 4.89
CA TYR A 92 0.29 0.23 4.15
C TYR A 92 -0.84 -0.36 5.01
N MET A 93 -0.59 -1.50 5.64
CA MET A 93 -1.56 -2.16 6.52
C MET A 93 -1.92 -1.27 7.72
N GLN A 94 -0.93 -0.64 8.34
CA GLN A 94 -1.11 0.30 9.43
C GLN A 94 -1.96 1.51 8.99
N SER A 95 -1.72 2.05 7.80
CA SER A 95 -2.54 3.11 7.21
C SER A 95 -3.98 2.66 7.00
N ALA A 96 -4.18 1.47 6.44
CA ALA A 96 -5.51 0.94 6.17
C ALA A 96 -6.33 0.75 7.47
N MET A 97 -5.70 0.20 8.51
CA MET A 97 -6.33 0.02 9.82
C MET A 97 -6.72 1.37 10.45
N ASN A 98 -5.77 2.29 10.56
CA ASN A 98 -6.02 3.59 11.18
C ASN A 98 -7.03 4.46 10.41
N ILE A 99 -7.04 4.38 9.07
CA ILE A 99 -8.07 5.05 8.25
C ILE A 99 -9.47 4.49 8.56
N ARG A 100 -9.59 3.18 8.77
CA ARG A 100 -10.86 2.56 9.14
C ARG A 100 -11.34 3.07 10.51
N ASP A 101 -10.45 3.09 11.48
CA ASP A 101 -10.73 3.57 12.82
C ASP A 101 -11.17 5.05 12.80
N TYR A 102 -10.42 5.88 12.09
CA TYR A 102 -10.76 7.29 11.91
C TYR A 102 -12.13 7.50 11.25
N LYS A 103 -12.46 6.68 10.25
CA LYS A 103 -13.75 6.77 9.54
C LYS A 103 -14.92 6.10 10.29
N PHE A 104 -14.69 5.50 11.44
CA PHE A 104 -15.69 4.71 12.18
C PHE A 104 -16.33 3.62 11.33
N THR A 105 -15.57 2.99 10.46
CA THR A 105 -16.10 1.95 9.56
C THR A 105 -16.37 0.63 10.29
N GLY A 106 -16.11 0.58 11.58
CA GLY A 106 -16.30 -0.59 12.42
C GLY A 106 -15.26 -1.69 12.17
N ASP A 107 -15.45 -2.82 12.79
CA ASP A 107 -14.62 -3.99 12.59
C ASP A 107 -14.63 -4.44 11.10
N ALA A 108 -13.58 -5.09 10.67
CA ALA A 108 -13.57 -5.73 9.37
C ALA A 108 -14.75 -6.71 9.29
N PRO A 109 -15.54 -6.68 8.20
CA PRO A 109 -16.61 -7.64 8.06
C PRO A 109 -16.03 -9.06 8.18
N ALA A 110 -16.57 -9.86 9.07
CA ALA A 110 -16.27 -11.28 9.12
C ALA A 110 -17.08 -11.94 8.00
N TYR A 111 -16.41 -12.43 6.98
CA TYR A 111 -17.05 -13.18 5.92
C TYR A 111 -17.14 -14.65 6.29
N GLU A 112 -18.24 -15.29 5.90
CA GLU A 112 -18.43 -16.72 6.11
C GLU A 112 -17.41 -17.54 5.32
N ALA A 113 -16.91 -18.60 5.94
CA ALA A 113 -15.98 -19.52 5.30
C ALA A 113 -16.64 -20.20 4.10
N GLN A 114 -15.99 -20.13 2.95
CA GLN A 114 -16.46 -20.69 1.69
C GLN A 114 -15.31 -21.40 0.97
N THR A 115 -15.38 -22.71 0.85
CA THR A 115 -14.43 -23.48 0.04
C THR A 115 -14.77 -23.33 -1.44
N ILE A 116 -13.78 -23.02 -2.25
CA ILE A 116 -13.89 -22.84 -3.69
C ILE A 116 -13.20 -24.01 -4.41
N ASP A 117 -13.93 -24.68 -5.29
CA ASP A 117 -13.31 -25.58 -6.27
C ASP A 117 -12.78 -24.76 -7.45
N ILE A 118 -11.46 -24.58 -7.52
CA ILE A 118 -10.81 -23.79 -8.58
C ILE A 118 -11.02 -24.33 -10.00
N ASN A 119 -11.40 -25.61 -10.12
CA ASN A 119 -11.73 -26.26 -11.40
C ASN A 119 -13.24 -26.33 -11.65
N GLY A 120 -14.03 -25.87 -10.69
CA GLY A 120 -15.48 -25.89 -10.74
C GLY A 120 -16.09 -24.71 -11.49
N SER A 121 -17.41 -24.60 -11.38
CA SER A 121 -18.16 -23.53 -12.02
C SER A 121 -17.88 -22.18 -11.37
N TYR A 122 -17.76 -21.12 -12.17
CA TYR A 122 -17.68 -19.74 -11.67
C TYR A 122 -18.94 -19.30 -10.88
N ALA A 123 -20.06 -20.01 -11.01
CA ALA A 123 -21.28 -19.69 -10.28
C ALA A 123 -21.10 -19.71 -8.75
N GLN A 124 -20.17 -20.50 -8.24
CA GLN A 124 -19.86 -20.58 -6.82
C GLN A 124 -19.38 -19.23 -6.24
N TRP A 125 -18.82 -18.36 -7.09
CA TRP A 125 -18.34 -17.05 -6.69
C TRP A 125 -19.46 -16.01 -6.50
N TYR A 126 -20.68 -16.25 -7.00
CA TYR A 126 -21.75 -15.26 -6.90
C TYR A 126 -22.23 -15.01 -5.48
N ILE A 127 -22.03 -15.96 -4.58
CA ILE A 127 -22.38 -15.84 -3.17
C ILE A 127 -21.23 -15.30 -2.30
N THR A 128 -20.03 -15.13 -2.88
CA THR A 128 -18.88 -14.61 -2.13
C THR A 128 -19.11 -13.17 -1.73
N GLU A 129 -18.99 -12.86 -0.45
CA GLU A 129 -19.23 -11.54 0.13
C GLU A 129 -18.04 -10.58 -0.05
N GLY A 130 -16.82 -11.10 -0.03
CA GLY A 130 -15.59 -10.33 -0.24
C GLY A 130 -15.44 -9.89 -1.68
N VAL A 131 -16.11 -8.79 -2.08
CA VAL A 131 -16.17 -8.31 -3.47
C VAL A 131 -15.66 -6.89 -3.57
N TYR A 132 -14.67 -6.68 -4.43
CA TYR A 132 -14.28 -5.38 -4.94
C TYR A 132 -14.76 -5.24 -6.39
N ARG A 133 -15.43 -4.14 -6.69
CA ARG A 133 -15.81 -3.76 -8.06
C ARG A 133 -15.23 -2.42 -8.39
N GLN A 134 -14.64 -2.33 -9.57
CA GLN A 134 -14.19 -1.06 -10.06
C GLN A 134 -15.37 -0.13 -10.33
N ILE A 135 -15.26 1.10 -9.82
CA ILE A 135 -16.25 2.15 -10.00
C ILE A 135 -15.74 3.12 -11.06
N GLY A 136 -16.48 3.25 -12.16
CA GLY A 136 -16.15 4.18 -13.22
C GLY A 136 -15.43 3.55 -14.40
N LYS A 137 -14.92 4.40 -15.29
CA LYS A 137 -14.16 3.98 -16.48
C LYS A 137 -12.68 4.21 -16.27
N ASP A 138 -11.89 3.20 -16.59
CA ASP A 138 -10.45 3.33 -16.56
C ASP A 138 -9.91 4.28 -17.61
N ALA A 139 -8.92 5.06 -17.20
CA ALA A 139 -8.11 5.85 -18.12
C ALA A 139 -7.00 4.98 -18.74
N TYR A 140 -7.39 3.97 -19.54
CA TYR A 140 -6.41 3.07 -20.15
C TYR A 140 -5.59 3.71 -21.27
N ARG A 141 -6.07 4.80 -21.84
CA ARG A 141 -5.29 5.58 -22.81
C ARG A 141 -4.38 6.54 -22.06
N ARG A 142 -3.14 6.14 -21.91
CA ARG A 142 -2.12 6.93 -21.23
C ARG A 142 -0.98 7.19 -22.16
N MET A 143 -0.44 8.41 -22.11
CA MET A 143 0.76 8.79 -22.81
C MET A 143 1.55 9.73 -21.90
N SER A 144 2.73 9.31 -21.49
CA SER A 144 3.62 10.11 -20.64
C SER A 144 5.07 9.94 -21.07
N SER A 145 5.83 11.01 -20.99
CA SER A 145 7.28 10.95 -21.28
C SER A 145 8.05 10.51 -20.04
N SER A 146 9.19 9.84 -20.26
CA SER A 146 10.19 9.64 -19.22
C SER A 146 10.73 10.99 -18.72
N VAL A 147 11.39 10.99 -17.57
CA VAL A 147 11.94 12.20 -16.95
C VAL A 147 12.92 12.94 -17.89
N ASP A 148 13.71 12.20 -18.63
CA ASP A 148 14.70 12.71 -19.61
C ASP A 148 14.10 12.94 -21.00
N GLY A 149 12.83 12.61 -21.22
CA GLY A 149 12.14 12.76 -22.50
C GLY A 149 12.54 11.75 -23.57
N SER A 150 13.45 10.81 -23.29
CA SER A 150 13.97 9.85 -24.27
C SER A 150 12.97 8.75 -24.64
N ILE A 151 12.02 8.45 -23.74
CA ILE A 151 11.02 7.39 -23.91
C ILE A 151 9.63 7.97 -23.72
N THR A 152 8.69 7.54 -24.57
CA THR A 152 7.26 7.81 -24.35
C THR A 152 6.57 6.51 -23.99
N TYR A 153 6.08 6.43 -22.76
CA TYR A 153 5.21 5.35 -22.30
C TYR A 153 3.81 5.55 -22.86
N ARG A 154 3.33 4.57 -23.58
CA ARG A 154 2.02 4.65 -24.22
C ARG A 154 1.20 3.39 -23.98
N THR A 155 0.04 3.55 -23.39
CA THR A 155 -0.96 2.49 -23.25
C THR A 155 -2.19 2.88 -24.06
N THR A 156 -2.60 2.03 -24.99
CA THR A 156 -3.70 2.30 -25.92
C THR A 156 -4.84 1.30 -25.81
N LEU A 157 -4.61 0.17 -25.14
CA LEU A 157 -5.57 -0.92 -25.01
C LEU A 157 -5.82 -1.22 -23.53
N PRO A 158 -7.06 -1.59 -23.17
CA PRO A 158 -7.40 -2.00 -21.81
C PRO A 158 -7.06 -3.50 -21.59
N ASP A 159 -5.82 -3.89 -21.89
CA ASP A 159 -5.39 -5.27 -21.70
C ASP A 159 -5.45 -5.64 -20.22
N ASN A 160 -6.09 -6.78 -19.92
CA ASN A 160 -6.29 -7.28 -18.57
C ASN A 160 -6.91 -6.27 -17.60
N ASN A 161 -7.77 -5.38 -18.09
CA ASN A 161 -8.44 -4.39 -17.26
C ASN A 161 -9.36 -5.07 -16.24
N ILE A 162 -8.95 -5.06 -14.96
CA ILE A 162 -9.65 -5.75 -13.88
C ILE A 162 -10.91 -4.96 -13.52
N GLN A 163 -12.06 -5.63 -13.59
CA GLN A 163 -13.37 -5.07 -13.26
C GLN A 163 -13.90 -5.53 -11.91
N GLU A 164 -13.54 -6.72 -11.51
CA GLU A 164 -14.00 -7.30 -10.25
C GLU A 164 -12.94 -8.23 -9.68
N ILE A 165 -12.76 -8.14 -8.38
CA ILE A 165 -11.96 -9.08 -7.60
C ILE A 165 -12.88 -9.64 -6.53
N ARG A 166 -12.82 -10.96 -6.32
CA ARG A 166 -13.49 -11.63 -5.21
C ARG A 166 -12.49 -12.42 -4.40
N VAL A 167 -12.68 -12.39 -3.10
CA VAL A 167 -11.85 -13.12 -2.14
C VAL A 167 -12.75 -13.98 -1.28
N ALA A 168 -12.46 -15.26 -1.24
CA ALA A 168 -13.08 -16.22 -0.34
C ALA A 168 -12.01 -16.90 0.50
N HIS A 169 -12.39 -17.48 1.62
CA HIS A 169 -11.49 -18.27 2.44
C HIS A 169 -12.21 -19.47 3.01
N ASP A 170 -11.47 -20.51 3.25
CA ASP A 170 -11.86 -21.60 4.14
C ASP A 170 -10.85 -21.70 5.28
N LYS A 171 -10.86 -22.80 6.00
CA LYS A 171 -9.96 -23.04 7.13
C LYS A 171 -8.47 -23.01 6.73
N ASP A 172 -8.17 -23.46 5.53
CA ASP A 172 -6.81 -23.77 5.11
C ASP A 172 -6.32 -22.90 3.94
N ASN A 173 -7.22 -22.22 3.20
CA ASN A 173 -6.91 -21.54 1.96
C ASN A 173 -7.57 -20.16 1.84
N LEU A 174 -6.89 -19.30 1.08
CA LEU A 174 -7.45 -18.09 0.50
C LEU A 174 -7.62 -18.29 -1.00
N TYR A 175 -8.76 -17.90 -1.51
CA TYR A 175 -9.13 -18.01 -2.92
C TYR A 175 -9.34 -16.64 -3.52
N PHE A 176 -8.81 -16.43 -4.72
CA PHE A 176 -8.95 -15.17 -5.44
C PHE A 176 -9.57 -15.41 -6.81
N MET A 177 -10.53 -14.59 -7.17
CA MET A 177 -11.11 -14.53 -8.51
C MET A 177 -10.96 -13.14 -9.05
N LEU A 178 -10.43 -13.04 -10.27
CA LEU A 178 -10.32 -11.79 -11.00
C LEU A 178 -11.16 -11.88 -12.27
N ARG A 179 -11.97 -10.87 -12.51
CA ARG A 179 -12.70 -10.72 -13.76
C ARG A 179 -12.22 -9.46 -14.48
N THR A 180 -11.82 -9.63 -15.70
CA THR A 180 -11.38 -8.55 -16.60
C THR A 180 -12.51 -8.11 -17.52
N GLU A 181 -12.38 -6.91 -18.10
CA GLU A 181 -13.34 -6.37 -19.06
C GLU A 181 -13.42 -7.19 -20.35
N LYS A 182 -12.30 -7.74 -20.78
CA LYS A 182 -12.14 -8.60 -21.96
C LYS A 182 -11.42 -9.87 -21.59
N ASP A 183 -11.31 -10.78 -22.53
CA ASP A 183 -10.55 -12.01 -22.35
C ASP A 183 -9.12 -11.71 -21.91
N ILE A 184 -8.64 -12.49 -20.97
CA ILE A 184 -7.28 -12.33 -20.43
C ILE A 184 -6.27 -12.66 -21.52
N THR A 185 -5.31 -11.76 -21.73
CA THR A 185 -4.21 -12.00 -22.66
C THR A 185 -3.31 -13.14 -22.17
N SER A 186 -2.78 -13.94 -23.08
CA SER A 186 -1.86 -15.01 -22.72
C SER A 186 -0.56 -14.47 -22.16
N ARG A 187 -0.05 -15.15 -21.11
CA ARG A 187 1.23 -14.83 -20.48
C ARG A 187 2.38 -14.96 -21.45
N GLY A 188 2.83 -14.34 -22.20
CA GLY A 188 3.90 -14.40 -23.20
C GLY A 188 3.65 -13.48 -24.37
N GLN A 189 2.45 -12.88 -24.40
CA GLN A 189 2.10 -11.85 -25.38
C GLN A 189 2.34 -10.43 -24.83
N ALA A 190 2.50 -10.29 -23.51
CA ALA A 190 2.78 -9.02 -22.85
C ALA A 190 3.91 -9.19 -21.85
N SER A 191 4.81 -8.20 -21.77
CA SER A 191 5.90 -8.14 -20.79
C SER A 191 5.36 -7.95 -19.36
N ASP A 192 4.26 -7.22 -19.24
CA ASP A 192 3.63 -6.81 -17.99
C ASP A 192 2.24 -7.46 -17.91
N TRP A 193 2.21 -8.70 -17.45
CA TRP A 193 0.96 -9.46 -17.47
C TRP A 193 0.04 -9.10 -16.29
N MET A 194 0.12 -9.81 -15.21
CA MET A 194 -0.59 -9.56 -13.95
C MET A 194 0.23 -10.07 -12.78
N ASN A 195 0.19 -9.34 -11.66
CA ASN A 195 0.82 -9.75 -10.42
C ASN A 195 -0.18 -9.69 -9.27
N LEU A 196 -0.08 -10.64 -8.36
CA LEU A 196 -0.72 -10.63 -7.05
C LEU A 196 0.39 -10.38 -6.01
N PHE A 197 0.24 -9.36 -5.19
CA PHE A 197 1.17 -8.98 -4.15
C PHE A 197 0.61 -9.34 -2.79
#